data_e8766bf345b3cdfa12db60b707b2dc1c
#
_entry.id   e8766bf345b3cdfa12db60b707b2dc1c
#
_cell.length_a   1.000
_cell.length_b   1.000
_cell.length_c   1.000
_cell.angle_alpha   90.00
_cell.angle_beta   90.00
_cell.angle_gamma   90.00
#
_symmetry.space_group_name_H-M   'P 1'
#
loop_
_entity.id
_entity.type
_entity.pdbx_description
1 polymer ?
#
loop_
_entity_poly.entity_id
_entity_poly.type
_entity_poly.pdbx_seq_one_letter_code
_entity_poly.pdbx_strand_id
1 'polypeptide(L)'
;MKIQKIKKKNTLEQAIEVIKNYIVVNKLNEGDSLPPETELAESLGISRNILREALRHYRTLGIIGSKPKTGTFIARLAPVNPYRGYLPF
;
A
#
# COMPACT_ATOMS: atom_id res chain seq x y z
N MET A 1 15.83 19.61 -19.18
CA MET A 1 15.41 19.06 -19.04
C MET A 1 14.76 18.53 -18.97
N LYS A 2 14.75 18.32 -18.88
CA LYS A 2 14.05 17.73 -18.74
C LYS A 2 13.62 16.98 -18.27
N ILE A 3 13.59 16.68 -18.00
CA ILE A 3 13.16 15.97 -17.53
C ILE A 3 12.67 15.31 -17.18
N GLN A 4 12.56 14.95 -17.05
CA GLN A 4 12.01 14.24 -16.62
C GLN A 4 11.51 13.51 -16.37
N LYS A 5 11.57 13.24 -16.22
CA LYS A 5 11.11 12.49 -15.97
C LYS A 5 10.66 11.78 -15.69
N ILE A 6 10.61 11.56 -15.50
CA ILE A 6 10.22 10.90 -15.25
C ILE A 6 9.76 10.29 -15.04
N LYS A 7 9.48 10.10 -14.89
CA LYS A 7 9.02 9.42 -14.59
C LYS A 7 9.02 8.09 -14.49
N LYS A 8 9.35 7.69 -13.73
CA LYS A 8 9.44 6.44 -13.50
C LYS A 8 8.29 5.91 -12.88
N LYS A 9 7.62 5.03 -13.49
CA LYS A 9 6.38 4.55 -13.08
C LYS A 9 6.40 3.57 -11.99
N ASN A 10 7.41 2.77 -11.80
CA ASN A 10 7.44 1.67 -10.85
C ASN A 10 8.38 1.90 -9.71
N THR A 11 8.44 3.12 -9.24
CA THR A 11 9.23 3.40 -8.07
C THR A 11 8.44 3.04 -6.83
N LEU A 12 9.16 2.84 -5.73
CA LEU A 12 8.52 2.52 -4.47
C LEU A 12 7.57 3.62 -4.04
N GLU A 13 7.99 4.87 -4.21
CA GLU A 13 7.14 5.98 -3.82
C GLU A 13 5.84 6.00 -4.58
N GLN A 14 5.90 5.72 -5.87
CA GLN A 14 4.69 5.68 -6.67
C GLN A 14 3.80 4.52 -6.26
N ALA A 15 4.41 3.38 -5.93
CA ALA A 15 3.64 2.23 -5.49
C ALA A 15 2.92 2.53 -4.18
N ILE A 16 3.58 3.20 -3.26
CA ILE A 16 2.97 3.57 -2.00
C ILE A 16 1.75 4.46 -2.25
N GLU A 17 1.90 5.42 -3.15
CA GLU A 17 0.82 6.32 -3.47
C GLU A 17 -0.34 5.60 -4.16
N VAL A 18 -0.02 4.69 -5.07
CA VAL A 18 -1.03 3.96 -5.80
C VAL A 18 -1.84 3.06 -4.86
N ILE A 19 -1.17 2.44 -3.90
CA ILE A 19 -1.87 1.60 -2.93
C ILE A 19 -2.78 2.46 -2.06
N LYS A 20 -2.31 3.62 -1.65
CA LYS A 20 -3.13 4.52 -0.86
C LYS A 20 -4.40 4.90 -1.62
N ASN A 21 -4.23 5.26 -2.89
CA ASN A 21 -5.37 5.61 -3.72
C ASN A 21 -6.33 4.45 -3.88
N TYR A 22 -5.79 3.25 -4.03
CA TYR A 22 -6.62 2.06 -4.14
C TYR A 22 -7.50 1.89 -2.91
N ILE A 23 -6.92 2.06 -1.74
CA ILE A 23 -7.66 1.91 -0.49
C ILE A 23 -8.76 2.97 -0.40
N VAL A 24 -8.44 4.20 -0.75
CA VAL A 24 -9.39 5.29 -0.65
C VAL A 24 -10.51 5.15 -1.68
N VAL A 25 -10.14 4.89 -2.92
CA VAL A 25 -11.12 4.81 -4.00
C VAL A 25 -12.10 3.66 -3.78
N ASN A 26 -11.60 2.54 -3.29
CA ASN A 26 -12.43 1.37 -3.06
C ASN A 26 -13.08 1.39 -1.68
N LYS A 27 -12.85 2.45 -0.92
CA LYS A 27 -13.48 2.64 0.37
C LYS A 27 -13.27 1.46 1.29
N LEU A 28 -12.02 0.99 1.35
CA LEU A 28 -11.70 -0.14 2.19
C LEU A 28 -11.66 0.28 3.65
N ASN A 29 -12.14 -0.60 4.50
CA ASN A 29 -12.16 -0.36 5.94
C ASN A 29 -11.27 -1.34 6.65
N GLU A 30 -11.09 -1.09 7.94
CA GLU A 30 -10.33 -2.02 8.76
C GLU A 30 -10.98 -3.39 8.70
N GLY A 31 -10.15 -4.39 8.50
CA GLY A 31 -10.62 -5.75 8.37
C GLY A 31 -10.83 -6.22 6.95
N ASP A 32 -10.90 -5.29 6.01
CA ASP A 32 -11.10 -5.68 4.62
C ASP A 32 -9.84 -6.32 4.05
N SER A 33 -10.04 -7.32 3.20
CA SER A 33 -8.93 -8.02 2.58
C SER A 33 -8.51 -7.33 1.29
N LEU A 34 -7.23 -7.46 0.98
CA LEU A 34 -6.71 -7.04 -0.31
C LEU A 34 -6.61 -8.24 -1.22
N PRO A 35 -6.66 -8.03 -2.53
CA PRO A 35 -6.47 -9.15 -3.46
C PRO A 35 -5.09 -9.76 -3.31
N PRO A 36 -4.89 -10.97 -3.84
CA PRO A 36 -3.55 -11.55 -3.84
C PRO A 36 -2.55 -10.63 -4.53
N GLU A 37 -1.30 -10.73 -4.12
CA GLU A 37 -0.27 -9.82 -4.62
C GLU A 37 -0.18 -9.80 -6.13
N THR A 38 -0.25 -10.98 -6.74
CA THR A 38 -0.17 -11.07 -8.19
C THR A 38 -1.28 -10.27 -8.86
N GLU A 39 -2.48 -10.47 -8.37
CA GLU A 39 -3.64 -9.79 -8.93
C GLU A 39 -3.59 -8.29 -8.66
N LEU A 40 -3.20 -7.93 -7.46
CA LEU A 40 -3.13 -6.53 -7.08
C LEU A 40 -2.07 -5.78 -7.89
N ALA A 41 -0.90 -6.39 -8.06
CA ALA A 41 0.16 -5.78 -8.84
C ALA A 41 -0.30 -5.54 -10.28
N GLU A 42 -0.99 -6.51 -10.82
CA GLU A 42 -1.49 -6.40 -12.18
C GLU A 42 -2.52 -5.27 -12.29
N SER A 43 -3.44 -5.22 -11.33
CA SER A 43 -4.46 -4.18 -11.32
C SER A 43 -3.85 -2.79 -11.21
N LEU A 44 -2.80 -2.66 -10.44
CA LEU A 44 -2.19 -1.37 -10.20
C LEU A 44 -1.13 -0.99 -11.22
N GLY A 45 -0.76 -1.94 -12.08
CA GLY A 45 0.23 -1.67 -13.11
C GLY A 45 1.64 -1.52 -12.58
N ILE A 46 1.97 -2.23 -11.52
CA ILE A 46 3.32 -2.19 -10.97
C ILE A 46 3.85 -3.60 -10.84
N SER A 47 5.17 -3.73 -10.69
CA SER A 47 5.77 -5.05 -10.55
C SER A 47 5.46 -5.62 -9.18
N ARG A 48 5.49 -6.96 -9.09
CA ARG A 48 5.23 -7.60 -7.82
C ARG A 48 6.29 -7.29 -6.77
N ASN A 49 7.53 -7.13 -7.21
CA ASN A 49 8.58 -6.77 -6.27
C ASN A 49 8.34 -5.41 -5.64
N ILE A 50 7.98 -4.44 -6.46
CA ILE A 50 7.69 -3.11 -5.98
C ILE A 50 6.45 -3.10 -5.10
N LEU A 51 5.43 -3.85 -5.50
CA LEU A 51 4.23 -3.96 -4.69
C LEU A 51 4.57 -4.53 -3.32
N ARG A 52 5.39 -5.58 -3.29
CA ARG A 52 5.74 -6.23 -2.05
C ARG A 52 6.48 -5.29 -1.11
N GLU A 53 7.37 -4.46 -1.68
CA GLU A 53 8.07 -3.47 -0.88
C GLU A 53 7.14 -2.41 -0.32
N ALA A 54 6.19 -1.98 -1.14
CA ALA A 54 5.22 -1.00 -0.69
C ALA A 54 4.33 -1.56 0.40
N LEU A 55 3.93 -2.83 0.27
CA LEU A 55 3.13 -3.47 1.30
C LEU A 55 3.92 -3.60 2.59
N ARG A 56 5.22 -3.88 2.48
CA ARG A 56 6.06 -3.94 3.66
C ARG A 56 6.10 -2.59 4.36
N HIS A 57 6.16 -1.52 3.59
CA HIS A 57 6.13 -0.17 4.14
C HIS A 57 4.86 0.03 4.98
N TYR A 58 3.72 -0.39 4.43
CA TYR A 58 2.46 -0.24 5.15
C TYR A 58 2.38 -1.15 6.36
N ARG A 59 3.00 -2.33 6.29
CA ARG A 59 3.04 -3.21 7.45
C ARG A 59 3.84 -2.56 8.57
N THR A 60 4.93 -1.92 8.23
CA THR A 60 5.75 -1.23 9.22
C THR A 60 4.95 -0.14 9.93
N LEU A 61 4.06 0.51 9.19
CA LEU A 61 3.22 1.55 9.77
C LEU A 61 2.00 1.00 10.50
N GLY A 62 1.78 -0.30 10.42
CA GLY A 62 0.62 -0.89 11.07
C GLY A 62 -0.68 -0.74 10.31
N ILE A 63 -0.61 -0.26 9.08
CA ILE A 63 -1.81 -0.07 8.27
C ILE A 63 -2.28 -1.38 7.66
N ILE A 64 -1.34 -2.23 7.28
CA ILE A 64 -1.64 -3.49 6.63
C ILE A 64 -1.07 -4.63 7.45
N GLY A 65 -1.81 -5.73 7.52
CA GLY A 65 -1.37 -6.94 8.17
C GLY A 65 -1.45 -8.12 7.24
N SER A 66 -0.94 -9.24 7.69
CA SER A 66 -0.97 -10.48 6.91
C SER A 66 -1.45 -11.62 7.78
N LYS A 67 -2.22 -12.50 7.17
CA LYS A 67 -2.65 -13.72 7.82
C LYS A 67 -2.34 -14.89 6.90
N PRO A 68 -1.98 -16.04 7.47
CA PRO A 68 -1.57 -17.17 6.65
C PRO A 68 -2.60 -17.62 5.63
N LYS A 69 -3.86 -17.59 5.99
CA LYS A 69 -4.88 -18.09 5.10
C LYS A 69 -5.56 -17.04 4.26
N THR A 70 -5.80 -15.89 4.84
CA THR A 70 -6.56 -14.86 4.16
C THR A 70 -5.69 -13.85 3.45
N GLY A 71 -4.37 -13.88 3.71
CA GLY A 71 -3.47 -12.99 3.03
C GLY A 71 -3.41 -11.61 3.66
N THR A 72 -3.35 -10.60 2.83
CA THR A 72 -3.16 -9.23 3.28
C THR A 72 -4.50 -8.56 3.58
N PHE A 73 -4.54 -7.79 4.64
CA PHE A 73 -5.78 -7.12 5.03
C PHE A 73 -5.45 -5.75 5.63
N ILE A 74 -6.46 -4.90 5.73
CA ILE A 74 -6.31 -3.57 6.32
C ILE A 74 -6.39 -3.71 7.83
N ALA A 75 -5.29 -3.41 8.52
CA ALA A 75 -5.26 -3.52 9.96
C ALA A 75 -5.76 -2.24 10.62
N ARG A 76 -5.40 -1.10 10.04
CA ARG A 76 -5.92 0.18 10.50
C ARG A 76 -5.72 1.19 9.39
N LEU A 77 -6.43 2.31 9.47
CA LEU A 77 -6.41 3.28 8.40
C LEU A 77 -5.49 4.46 8.66
N ALA A 78 -4.78 4.46 9.78
CA ALA A 78 -3.83 5.51 10.08
C ALA A 78 -2.65 4.90 10.79
N PRO A 79 -1.43 5.36 10.49
CA PRO A 79 -0.26 4.81 11.16
C PRO A 79 -0.19 5.30 12.60
N VAL A 80 0.45 4.50 13.43
CA VAL A 80 0.67 4.86 14.82
C VAL A 80 1.79 5.89 14.88
N ASN A 81 1.54 6.94 15.64
CA ASN A 81 2.54 7.96 15.86
C ASN A 81 2.94 7.92 17.33
N PRO A 82 4.20 7.65 17.66
CA PRO A 82 4.60 7.52 19.05
C PRO A 82 4.35 8.78 19.89
N TYR A 83 4.22 9.92 19.25
CA TYR A 83 4.01 11.14 19.98
C TYR A 83 2.55 11.53 20.11
N ARG A 84 1.72 11.13 19.19
CA ARG A 84 0.35 11.56 19.17
C ARG A 84 -0.65 10.44 19.09
N GLY A 85 -0.19 9.24 19.05
CA GLY A 85 -1.05 8.10 18.90
C GLY A 85 -1.12 7.65 17.46
N TYR A 86 -1.53 8.52 16.56
CA TYR A 86 -1.51 8.16 15.15
C TYR A 86 -1.61 9.41 14.29
N LEU A 87 -1.24 9.23 13.02
CA LEU A 87 -1.30 10.28 12.03
C LEU A 87 -2.40 9.97 11.04
N PRO A 88 -2.98 11.00 10.44
CA PRO A 88 -3.93 10.77 9.37
C PRO A 88 -3.24 10.08 8.19
N PHE A 89 -3.95 9.17 7.59
CA PHE A 89 -3.43 8.45 6.43
C PHE A 89 -3.55 9.33 5.17
#